data_cceece18ca7b556715d17bd7405ae2f3
#
_entry.id   cceece18ca7b556715d17bd7405ae2f3
#
_cell.length_a   1.000
_cell.length_b   1.000
_cell.length_c   1.000
_cell.angle_alpha   90.00
_cell.angle_beta   90.00
_cell.angle_gamma   90.00
#
_symmetry.space_group_name_H-M   'P 1'
#
loop_
_entity.id
_entity.type
_entity.pdbx_description
1 polymer ?
#
loop_
_entity_poly.entity_id
_entity_poly.type
_entity_poly.pdbx_seq_one_letter_code
_entity_poly.pdbx_strand_id
1 'polypeptide(L)'
;MFEAEGWRFGCVLCIEVHCPELFQEYAELGVDCVLFSAYADDAMFGIQAQGYAASHSYWVSVSAATQFSHGLPSRLIGPTGDVQAIATPLESGVVVEVLDENCPRWEVALHRAKPWRAKARAGAVYRERYVLDPRSDVKSRF
;
A
#
# COMPACT_ATOMS: atom_id res chain seq x y z
N MET A 1 -12.73 -3.31 5.63
CA MET A 1 -12.22 -2.07 6.24
C MET A 1 -12.86 -1.88 7.61
N PHE A 2 -12.12 -1.34 8.58
CA PHE A 2 -12.62 -0.97 9.91
C PHE A 2 -11.84 0.24 10.45
N GLU A 3 -12.35 0.87 11.51
CA GLU A 3 -11.69 1.98 12.18
C GLU A 3 -11.34 1.58 13.62
N ALA A 4 -10.16 2.00 14.08
CA ALA A 4 -9.73 1.85 15.46
C ALA A 4 -8.87 3.07 15.85
N GLU A 5 -9.19 3.69 16.98
CA GLU A 5 -8.46 4.84 17.53
C GLU A 5 -8.23 5.99 16.54
N GLY A 6 -9.18 6.22 15.63
CA GLY A 6 -9.09 7.25 14.60
C GLY A 6 -8.32 6.85 13.33
N TRP A 7 -7.76 5.66 13.29
CA TRP A 7 -7.09 5.09 12.13
C TRP A 7 -8.01 4.19 11.31
N ARG A 8 -7.87 4.22 9.98
CA ARG A 8 -8.60 3.35 9.05
C ARG A 8 -7.73 2.22 8.57
N PHE A 9 -8.24 1.00 8.73
CA PHE A 9 -7.53 -0.22 8.33
C PHE A 9 -8.25 -0.92 7.19
N GLY A 10 -7.50 -1.27 6.13
CA GLY A 10 -7.92 -2.21 5.09
C GLY A 10 -7.41 -3.61 5.39
N CYS A 11 -8.03 -4.65 4.84
CA CYS A 11 -7.59 -6.04 4.99
C CYS A 11 -7.40 -6.67 3.61
N VAL A 12 -6.25 -7.31 3.39
CA VAL A 12 -5.90 -8.02 2.16
C VAL A 12 -5.45 -9.43 2.50
N LEU A 13 -5.93 -10.41 1.76
CA LEU A 13 -5.64 -11.82 1.99
C LEU A 13 -4.88 -12.43 0.81
N CYS A 14 -3.66 -12.86 1.08
CA CYS A 14 -2.83 -13.70 0.21
C CYS A 14 -2.86 -13.25 -1.26
N ILE A 15 -3.50 -14.02 -2.14
CA ILE A 15 -3.55 -13.80 -3.59
C ILE A 15 -4.15 -12.43 -4.00
N GLU A 16 -4.92 -11.79 -3.14
CA GLU A 16 -5.50 -10.46 -3.40
C GLU A 16 -4.43 -9.37 -3.58
N VAL A 17 -3.18 -9.64 -3.18
CA VAL A 17 -2.07 -8.73 -3.47
C VAL A 17 -1.87 -8.49 -4.98
N HIS A 18 -2.36 -9.39 -5.83
CA HIS A 18 -2.31 -9.25 -7.28
C HIS A 18 -3.48 -8.42 -7.87
N CYS A 19 -4.36 -7.90 -7.02
CA CYS A 19 -5.49 -7.05 -7.41
C CYS A 19 -5.18 -5.58 -7.11
N PRO A 20 -4.50 -4.84 -7.99
CA PRO A 20 -4.10 -3.45 -7.74
C PRO A 20 -5.30 -2.53 -7.49
N GLU A 21 -6.46 -2.85 -8.05
CA GLU A 21 -7.71 -2.12 -7.90
C GLU A 21 -8.15 -2.05 -6.43
N LEU A 22 -7.96 -3.14 -5.67
CA LEU A 22 -8.28 -3.20 -4.25
C LEU A 22 -7.45 -2.20 -3.43
N PHE A 23 -6.17 -2.10 -3.74
CA PHE A 23 -5.25 -1.16 -3.09
C PHE A 23 -5.56 0.29 -3.47
N GLN A 24 -5.99 0.52 -4.70
CA GLN A 24 -6.45 1.83 -5.14
C GLN A 24 -7.74 2.23 -4.43
N GLU A 25 -8.70 1.32 -4.32
CA GLU A 25 -9.96 1.56 -3.59
C GLU A 25 -9.70 1.93 -2.13
N TYR A 26 -8.79 1.23 -1.45
CA TYR A 26 -8.39 1.59 -0.09
C TYR A 26 -7.78 3.00 -0.01
N ALA A 27 -6.99 3.40 -1.00
CA ALA A 27 -6.46 4.76 -1.05
C ALA A 27 -7.56 5.82 -1.24
N GLU A 28 -8.58 5.52 -2.05
CA GLU A 28 -9.75 6.38 -2.28
C GLU A 28 -10.64 6.49 -1.04
N LEU A 29 -10.77 5.41 -0.27
CA LEU A 29 -11.48 5.36 1.00
C LEU A 29 -10.69 5.99 2.16
N GLY A 30 -9.47 6.45 1.92
CA GLY A 30 -8.63 7.10 2.93
C GLY A 30 -8.09 6.14 3.98
N VAL A 31 -7.81 4.89 3.60
CA VAL A 31 -7.14 3.92 4.48
C VAL A 31 -5.75 4.43 4.84
N ASP A 32 -5.38 4.26 6.11
CA ASP A 32 -4.08 4.66 6.66
C ASP A 32 -3.11 3.48 6.73
N CYS A 33 -3.63 2.28 7.01
CA CYS A 33 -2.82 1.08 7.07
C CYS A 33 -3.57 -0.12 6.47
N VAL A 34 -2.92 -0.85 5.57
CA VAL A 34 -3.41 -2.12 5.03
C VAL A 34 -2.81 -3.27 5.83
N LEU A 35 -3.67 -4.13 6.38
CA LEU A 35 -3.29 -5.38 7.04
C LEU A 35 -3.29 -6.49 6.00
N PHE A 36 -2.12 -6.92 5.60
CA PHE A 36 -1.92 -7.94 4.59
C PHE A 36 -1.50 -9.26 5.24
N SER A 37 -2.36 -10.27 5.17
CA SER A 37 -2.07 -11.63 5.66
C SER A 37 -1.80 -12.56 4.50
N ALA A 38 -0.63 -13.22 4.49
CA ALA A 38 -0.22 -14.09 3.41
C ALA A 38 0.22 -15.48 3.91
N TYR A 39 -0.14 -16.50 3.11
CA TYR A 39 0.35 -17.86 3.24
C TYR A 39 1.11 -18.22 1.96
N ALA A 40 2.27 -17.63 1.78
CA ALA A 40 3.06 -17.74 0.55
C ALA A 40 4.55 -17.64 0.87
N ASP A 41 5.38 -18.35 0.09
CA ASP A 41 6.84 -18.31 0.12
C ASP A 41 7.38 -17.63 -1.14
N ASP A 42 6.87 -16.44 -1.44
CA ASP A 42 7.28 -15.70 -2.63
C ASP A 42 7.60 -14.24 -2.27
N ALA A 43 8.83 -13.84 -2.51
CA ALA A 43 9.31 -12.47 -2.29
C ALA A 43 8.53 -11.43 -3.10
N MET A 44 7.90 -11.82 -4.21
CA MET A 44 7.08 -10.92 -5.05
C MET A 44 5.92 -10.30 -4.26
N PHE A 45 5.31 -11.03 -3.33
CA PHE A 45 4.27 -10.51 -2.45
C PHE A 45 4.76 -9.31 -1.61
N GLY A 46 5.99 -9.42 -1.10
CA GLY A 46 6.63 -8.34 -0.36
C GLY A 46 6.97 -7.13 -1.25
N ILE A 47 7.44 -7.37 -2.46
CA ILE A 47 7.75 -6.32 -3.45
C ILE A 47 6.49 -5.56 -3.84
N GLN A 48 5.39 -6.27 -4.11
CA GLN A 48 4.10 -5.65 -4.44
C GLN A 48 3.57 -4.81 -3.27
N ALA A 49 3.61 -5.36 -2.04
CA ALA A 49 3.20 -4.63 -0.84
C ALA A 49 3.98 -3.33 -0.66
N GLN A 50 5.31 -3.34 -0.89
CA GLN A 50 6.14 -2.13 -0.88
C GLN A 50 5.74 -1.15 -1.99
N GLY A 51 5.47 -1.66 -3.19
CA GLY A 51 5.00 -0.87 -4.32
C GLY A 51 3.68 -0.16 -4.02
N TYR A 52 2.72 -0.84 -3.42
CA TYR A 52 1.44 -0.25 -3.03
C TYR A 52 1.58 0.77 -1.91
N ALA A 53 2.38 0.47 -0.87
CA ALA A 53 2.67 1.42 0.20
C ALA A 53 3.24 2.74 -0.38
N ALA A 54 4.24 2.64 -1.25
CA ALA A 54 4.87 3.79 -1.90
C ALA A 54 3.90 4.54 -2.83
N SER A 55 3.10 3.82 -3.63
CA SER A 55 2.21 4.41 -4.63
C SER A 55 1.01 5.13 -4.01
N HIS A 56 0.52 4.63 -2.88
CA HIS A 56 -0.68 5.15 -2.24
C HIS A 56 -0.38 5.98 -0.98
N SER A 57 0.86 5.95 -0.47
CA SER A 57 1.30 6.68 0.72
C SER A 57 0.46 6.29 1.95
N TYR A 58 0.41 5.01 2.25
CA TYR A 58 -0.14 4.43 3.48
C TYR A 58 0.81 3.34 4.02
N TRP A 59 0.60 2.92 5.24
CA TRP A 59 1.35 1.78 5.81
C TRP A 59 0.80 0.46 5.27
N VAL A 60 1.68 -0.56 5.19
CA VAL A 60 1.27 -1.94 4.93
C VAL A 60 1.93 -2.84 5.97
N SER A 61 1.12 -3.50 6.78
CA SER A 61 1.56 -4.50 7.74
C SER A 61 1.43 -5.88 7.12
N VAL A 62 2.54 -6.52 6.80
CA VAL A 62 2.58 -7.86 6.24
C VAL A 62 2.72 -8.88 7.35
N SER A 63 1.79 -9.81 7.45
CA SER A 63 1.83 -10.98 8.34
C SER A 63 1.91 -12.25 7.50
N ALA A 64 2.97 -13.02 7.66
CA ALA A 64 3.19 -14.26 6.95
C ALA A 64 3.39 -15.43 7.91
N ALA A 65 3.04 -16.64 7.45
CA ALA A 65 3.26 -17.85 8.23
C ALA A 65 4.77 -18.12 8.40
N THR A 66 5.18 -18.51 9.61
CA THR A 66 6.60 -18.70 9.97
C THR A 66 7.34 -19.64 9.00
N GLN A 67 6.70 -20.73 8.58
CA GLN A 67 7.33 -21.69 7.67
C GLN A 67 7.62 -21.14 6.27
N PHE A 68 7.00 -20.03 5.88
CA PHE A 68 7.20 -19.34 4.59
C PHE A 68 7.95 -18.01 4.73
N SER A 69 8.35 -17.65 5.95
CA SER A 69 8.98 -16.37 6.22
C SER A 69 10.40 -16.22 5.67
N HIS A 70 10.96 -17.27 5.05
CA HIS A 70 12.22 -17.15 4.32
C HIS A 70 12.05 -16.25 3.08
N GLY A 71 11.05 -16.49 2.27
CA GLY A 71 10.75 -15.67 1.11
C GLY A 71 9.94 -14.42 1.44
N LEU A 72 9.00 -14.54 2.40
CA LEU A 72 8.11 -13.45 2.81
C LEU A 72 8.11 -13.28 4.34
N PRO A 73 9.15 -12.68 4.95
CA PRO A 73 9.10 -12.38 6.37
C PRO A 73 8.04 -11.32 6.70
N SER A 74 7.39 -11.50 7.87
CA SER A 74 6.45 -10.49 8.41
C SER A 74 7.17 -9.16 8.61
N ARG A 75 6.53 -8.04 8.21
CA ARG A 75 7.17 -6.73 8.21
C ARG A 75 6.16 -5.60 8.27
N LEU A 76 6.60 -4.44 8.75
CA LEU A 76 5.89 -3.19 8.55
C LEU A 76 6.58 -2.37 7.46
N ILE A 77 5.79 -1.90 6.52
CA ILE A 77 6.20 -1.06 5.40
C ILE A 77 5.59 0.33 5.58
N GLY A 78 6.41 1.36 5.47
CA GLY A 78 5.98 2.75 5.62
C GLY A 78 5.43 3.37 4.34
N PRO A 79 4.87 4.60 4.42
CA PRO A 79 4.23 5.31 3.32
C PRO A 79 5.13 5.64 2.12
N THR A 80 6.43 5.46 2.26
CA THR A 80 7.44 5.60 1.20
C THR A 80 7.81 4.28 0.53
N GLY A 81 7.26 3.13 1.01
CA GLY A 81 7.61 1.78 0.57
C GLY A 81 8.81 1.18 1.30
N ASP A 82 9.43 1.91 2.22
CA ASP A 82 10.55 1.39 3.02
C ASP A 82 10.08 0.41 4.08
N VAL A 83 10.81 -0.69 4.25
CA VAL A 83 10.60 -1.62 5.37
C VAL A 83 11.08 -0.94 6.65
N GLN A 84 10.18 -0.73 7.60
CA GLN A 84 10.48 -0.10 8.89
C GLN A 84 10.94 -1.10 9.92
N ALA A 85 10.26 -2.24 9.95
CA ALA A 85 10.57 -3.34 10.85
C ALA A 85 10.30 -4.67 10.18
N ILE A 86 11.07 -5.67 10.53
CA ILE A 86 11.01 -7.02 9.95
C ILE A 86 11.22 -8.06 11.04
N ALA A 87 10.40 -9.11 11.03
CA ALA A 87 10.58 -10.25 11.91
C ALA A 87 11.72 -11.15 11.42
N THR A 88 12.40 -11.81 12.34
CA THR A 88 13.44 -12.78 11.98
C THR A 88 12.81 -13.92 11.17
N PRO A 89 13.32 -14.21 9.96
CA PRO A 89 12.82 -15.31 9.18
C PRO A 89 12.92 -16.65 9.90
N LEU A 90 11.91 -17.51 9.71
CA LEU A 90 11.82 -18.87 10.28
C LEU A 90 11.71 -18.93 11.81
N GLU A 91 11.60 -17.78 12.47
CA GLU A 91 11.36 -17.68 13.91
C GLU A 91 9.96 -17.16 14.19
N SER A 92 9.32 -17.72 15.21
CA SER A 92 8.06 -17.14 15.73
C SER A 92 8.37 -15.84 16.44
N GLY A 93 7.74 -14.76 16.00
CA GLY A 93 8.01 -13.44 16.57
C GLY A 93 6.90 -12.45 16.30
N VAL A 94 6.94 -11.34 17.01
CA VAL A 94 6.06 -10.18 16.83
C VAL A 94 6.90 -8.95 16.56
N VAL A 95 6.50 -8.17 15.58
CA VAL A 95 7.05 -6.84 15.33
C VAL A 95 6.05 -5.82 15.88
N VAL A 96 6.53 -4.89 16.67
CA VAL A 96 5.72 -3.79 17.21
C VAL A 96 6.35 -2.47 16.79
N GLU A 97 5.54 -1.64 16.15
CA GLU A 97 5.95 -0.31 15.71
C GLU A 97 4.84 0.72 15.96
N VAL A 98 5.22 1.97 16.03
CA VAL A 98 4.28 3.09 16.19
C VAL A 98 3.99 3.71 14.84
N LEU A 99 2.72 3.78 14.47
CA LEU A 99 2.26 4.55 13.32
C LEU A 99 2.11 6.01 13.76
N ASP A 100 2.98 6.88 13.27
CA ASP A 100 2.96 8.31 13.58
C ASP A 100 2.91 9.12 12.28
N GLU A 101 1.75 9.68 11.97
CA GLU A 101 1.56 10.51 10.78
C GLU A 101 2.30 11.86 10.83
N ASN A 102 2.65 12.32 12.03
CA ASN A 102 3.35 13.58 12.25
C ASN A 102 4.88 13.43 12.23
N CYS A 103 5.39 12.20 12.07
CA CYS A 103 6.82 11.98 11.95
C CYS A 103 7.37 12.71 10.72
N PRO A 104 8.41 13.55 10.84
CA PRO A 104 9.00 14.33 9.74
C PRO A 104 9.43 13.48 8.54
N ARG A 105 9.74 12.21 8.76
CA ARG A 105 10.09 11.23 7.72
C ARG A 105 8.97 11.10 6.67
N TRP A 106 7.72 11.25 7.08
CA TRP A 106 6.55 11.04 6.22
C TRP A 106 5.96 12.32 5.64
N GLU A 107 6.51 13.49 5.97
CA GLU A 107 6.00 14.80 5.54
C GLU A 107 5.69 14.85 4.04
N VAL A 108 6.64 14.43 3.21
CA VAL A 108 6.47 14.43 1.75
C VAL A 108 5.44 13.40 1.31
N ALA A 109 5.50 12.18 1.84
CA ALA A 109 4.63 11.10 1.42
C ALA A 109 3.16 11.36 1.79
N LEU A 110 2.89 11.71 3.05
CA LEU A 110 1.53 11.84 3.58
C LEU A 110 0.90 13.19 3.27
N HIS A 111 1.66 14.29 3.43
CA HIS A 111 1.08 15.63 3.40
C HIS A 111 1.24 16.35 2.04
N ARG A 112 2.13 15.87 1.16
CA ARG A 112 2.33 16.42 -0.18
C ARG A 112 1.97 15.45 -1.30
N ALA A 113 2.58 14.27 -1.31
CA ALA A 113 2.38 13.30 -2.39
C ALA A 113 1.00 12.64 -2.36
N LYS A 114 0.51 12.21 -1.19
CA LYS A 114 -0.82 11.58 -1.03
C LYS A 114 -1.94 12.48 -1.58
N PRO A 115 -2.09 13.76 -1.18
CA PRO A 115 -3.12 14.64 -1.71
C PRO A 115 -2.96 14.95 -3.21
N TRP A 116 -1.71 15.11 -3.67
CA TRP A 116 -1.45 15.35 -5.09
C TRP A 116 -1.83 14.14 -5.95
N ARG A 117 -1.47 12.93 -5.51
CA ARG A 117 -1.81 11.69 -6.19
C ARG A 117 -3.33 11.46 -6.26
N ALA A 118 -4.06 11.80 -5.21
CA ALA A 118 -5.51 11.75 -5.20
C ALA A 118 -6.11 12.66 -6.29
N LYS A 119 -5.63 13.91 -6.42
CA LYS A 119 -6.03 14.83 -7.50
C LYS A 119 -5.65 14.31 -8.88
N ALA A 120 -4.47 13.73 -9.03
CA ALA A 120 -4.00 13.19 -10.30
C ALA A 120 -4.87 12.01 -10.77
N ARG A 121 -5.20 11.07 -9.86
CA ARG A 121 -6.10 9.94 -10.16
C ARG A 121 -7.51 10.39 -10.55
N ALA A 122 -8.02 11.42 -9.90
CA ALA A 122 -9.30 12.04 -10.28
C ALA A 122 -9.26 12.75 -11.65
N GLY A 123 -8.12 12.74 -12.34
CA GLY A 123 -7.93 13.39 -13.64
C GLY A 123 -7.83 14.91 -13.57
N ALA A 124 -7.91 15.52 -12.39
CA ALA A 124 -7.95 16.98 -12.24
C ALA A 124 -6.65 17.67 -12.70
N VAL A 125 -5.49 16.99 -12.52
CA VAL A 125 -4.18 17.53 -12.92
C VAL A 125 -4.01 17.58 -14.43
N TYR A 126 -4.66 16.68 -15.15
CA TYR A 126 -4.52 16.55 -16.60
C TYR A 126 -5.66 17.17 -17.39
N ARG A 127 -6.74 17.58 -16.73
CA ARG A 127 -7.97 18.08 -17.38
C ARG A 127 -7.73 19.27 -18.31
N GLU A 128 -6.83 20.18 -17.93
CA GLU A 128 -6.47 21.35 -18.73
C GLU A 128 -5.47 21.04 -19.86
N ARG A 129 -4.86 19.85 -19.83
CA ARG A 129 -3.87 19.40 -20.83
C ARG A 129 -4.41 18.27 -21.69
N TYR A 130 -5.71 18.04 -21.67
CA TYR A 130 -6.33 17.05 -22.54
C TYR A 130 -6.14 17.45 -24.00
N VAL A 131 -5.23 16.78 -24.66
CA VAL A 131 -5.20 16.79 -26.12
C VAL A 131 -6.40 15.97 -26.57
N LEU A 132 -7.25 16.52 -27.41
CA LEU A 132 -8.32 15.81 -28.10
C LEU A 132 -7.66 14.77 -29.03
N ASP A 133 -7.31 13.63 -28.48
CA ASP A 133 -6.84 12.48 -29.23
C ASP A 133 -7.99 11.48 -29.36
N PRO A 134 -8.53 11.25 -30.58
CA PRO A 134 -9.63 10.31 -30.78
C PRO A 134 -9.35 8.90 -30.26
N ARG A 135 -8.07 8.54 -30.06
CA ARG A 135 -7.68 7.25 -29.47
C ARG A 135 -7.96 7.18 -27.97
N SER A 136 -8.07 8.31 -27.27
CA SER A 136 -8.41 8.37 -25.84
C SER A 136 -9.88 8.11 -25.57
N ASP A 137 -10.76 8.26 -26.58
CA ASP A 137 -12.20 8.06 -26.46
C ASP A 137 -12.61 6.58 -26.54
N VAL A 138 -11.71 5.71 -27.01
CA VAL A 138 -12.00 4.29 -27.21
C VAL A 138 -11.22 3.45 -26.20
N LYS A 139 -11.71 3.43 -24.95
CA LYS A 139 -11.13 2.61 -23.86
C LYS A 139 -11.31 1.09 -24.01
N SER A 140 -11.99 0.64 -25.06
CA SER A 140 -12.32 -0.77 -25.30
C SER A 140 -11.39 -1.51 -26.28
N ARG A 141 -10.26 -0.90 -26.64
CA ARG A 141 -9.29 -1.48 -27.58
C ARG A 141 -7.92 -1.72 -26.96
N PHE A 142 -7.91 -2.28 -25.72
CA PHE A 142 -6.73 -2.90 -25.15
C PHE A 142 -6.96 -4.40 -25.05
#